data_ecdf003adeb31f819eda38daa627dd73
#
_entry.id   ecdf003adeb31f819eda38daa627dd73
#
_cell.length_a   1.000
_cell.length_b   1.000
_cell.length_c   1.000
_cell.angle_alpha   90.00
_cell.angle_beta   90.00
_cell.angle_gamma   90.00
#
_symmetry.space_group_name_H-M   'P 1'
#
loop_
_entity.id
_entity.type
_entity.pdbx_description
1 polymer ?
#
loop_
_entity_poly.entity_id
_entity_poly.type
_entity_poly.pdbx_seq_one_letter_code
_entity_poly.pdbx_strand_id
1 'polypeptide(L)'
;MTTPKHTPLATFHADHGAKTVDFAGWEMPLQYPTGLMTEHRHTREAASLFDVSHMGQVRLRGATLEAAGLAFETVTPASVTGLKPRRQRYGVFTNDRGGIVDDFMFANHEQHWYAVLNAARTATDLSLLHAVDGLEVEHVTDRALLAVQGPLAEQELARLVPEVADMVFMDSWILTWEGHEVWISRSGYTGEDGFEVSLPASEGVAGDVVRPAGLGARDSLRLEAGMPLYGNDLTEDVTPVEAGLAWSIQKVRRPGGTRAGGYPGADVIERQLADGAARVRVGLRPEGRAPVRDGAELFADETSTE
;
A
#
# COMPACT_ATOMS: atom_id res chain seq x y z
N MET A 1 8.68 22.41 16.19
CA MET A 1 8.77 21.17 15.41
C MET A 1 8.43 20.04 16.35
N THR A 2 7.48 19.20 16.04
CA THR A 2 7.16 18.01 16.83
C THR A 2 8.28 16.99 16.63
N THR A 3 8.68 16.29 17.70
CA THR A 3 9.66 15.19 17.59
C THR A 3 9.04 14.09 16.74
N PRO A 4 9.73 13.55 15.71
CA PRO A 4 9.24 12.43 14.92
C PRO A 4 8.94 11.21 15.80
N LYS A 5 7.96 10.41 15.40
CA LYS A 5 7.68 9.11 16.02
C LYS A 5 8.74 8.12 15.59
N HIS A 6 8.96 7.08 16.40
CA HIS A 6 9.85 5.98 16.08
C HIS A 6 9.05 4.71 15.77
N THR A 7 9.55 3.93 14.82
CA THR A 7 9.02 2.58 14.56
C THR A 7 9.52 1.60 15.64
N PRO A 8 8.90 0.43 15.80
CA PRO A 8 9.43 -0.62 16.67
C PRO A 8 10.87 -1.03 16.36
N LEU A 9 11.32 -0.86 15.11
CA LEU A 9 12.67 -1.21 14.66
C LEU A 9 13.71 -0.08 14.78
N ALA A 10 13.42 1.02 15.46
CA ALA A 10 14.32 2.17 15.54
C ALA A 10 15.75 1.81 16.02
N THR A 11 15.88 0.93 17.03
CA THR A 11 17.17 0.42 17.51
C THR A 11 17.88 -0.38 16.41
N PHE A 12 17.17 -1.26 15.72
CA PHE A 12 17.69 -2.04 14.60
C PHE A 12 18.25 -1.11 13.50
N HIS A 13 17.55 -0.05 13.15
CA HIS A 13 18.01 0.92 12.14
C HIS A 13 19.30 1.60 12.59
N ALA A 14 19.37 2.04 13.84
CA ALA A 14 20.56 2.67 14.40
C ALA A 14 21.77 1.71 14.42
N ASP A 15 21.59 0.46 14.88
CA ASP A 15 22.64 -0.56 14.94
C ASP A 15 23.19 -0.94 13.56
N HIS A 16 22.34 -0.84 12.52
CA HIS A 16 22.74 -1.08 11.13
C HIS A 16 23.20 0.19 10.39
N GLY A 17 23.37 1.30 11.10
CA GLY A 17 23.93 2.54 10.56
C GLY A 17 23.02 3.22 9.53
N ALA A 18 21.70 3.10 9.67
CA ALA A 18 20.77 3.73 8.77
C ALA A 18 20.90 5.25 8.81
N LYS A 19 20.87 5.88 7.64
CA LYS A 19 20.63 7.33 7.52
C LYS A 19 19.12 7.55 7.56
N THR A 20 18.63 8.22 8.60
CA THR A 20 17.21 8.47 8.80
C THR A 20 16.77 9.84 8.27
N VAL A 21 15.46 9.95 7.99
CA VAL A 21 14.77 11.19 7.60
C VAL A 21 13.40 11.24 8.27
N ASP A 22 12.86 12.45 8.42
CA ASP A 22 11.44 12.64 8.75
C ASP A 22 10.61 12.28 7.51
N PHE A 23 9.75 11.28 7.66
CA PHE A 23 8.78 10.86 6.65
C PHE A 23 7.40 10.74 7.29
N ALA A 24 6.49 11.62 6.92
CA ALA A 24 5.13 11.67 7.46
C ALA A 24 5.08 11.75 9.02
N GLY A 25 6.06 12.44 9.63
CA GLY A 25 6.18 12.58 11.09
C GLY A 25 6.78 11.37 11.80
N TRP A 26 7.41 10.47 11.03
CA TRP A 26 8.15 9.31 11.55
C TRP A 26 9.63 9.42 11.19
N GLU A 27 10.51 8.99 12.09
CA GLU A 27 11.92 8.82 11.79
C GLU A 27 12.11 7.48 11.04
N MET A 28 12.37 7.57 9.73
CA MET A 28 12.43 6.41 8.84
C MET A 28 13.80 6.25 8.20
N PRO A 29 14.30 5.00 7.99
CA PRO A 29 15.53 4.76 7.27
C PRO A 29 15.37 5.18 5.79
N LEU A 30 16.14 6.16 5.35
CA LEU A 30 16.24 6.54 3.95
C LEU A 30 17.07 5.54 3.17
N GLN A 31 18.23 5.16 3.73
CA GLN A 31 19.15 4.16 3.20
C GLN A 31 20.10 3.67 4.29
N TYR A 32 20.71 2.52 4.06
CA TYR A 32 21.78 1.95 4.89
C TYR A 32 23.17 2.24 4.27
N PRO A 33 24.29 1.86 4.95
CA PRO A 33 25.64 2.18 4.46
C PRO A 33 25.97 1.66 3.07
N THR A 34 25.28 0.63 2.57
CA THR A 34 25.43 0.09 1.22
C THR A 34 24.94 1.05 0.13
N GLY A 35 24.04 1.97 0.49
CA GLY A 35 23.47 2.98 -0.37
C GLY A 35 22.29 2.49 -1.22
N LEU A 36 21.40 3.43 -1.52
CA LEU A 36 20.12 3.24 -2.22
C LEU A 36 20.22 2.32 -3.45
N MET A 37 21.17 2.58 -4.35
CA MET A 37 21.28 1.81 -5.60
C MET A 37 21.72 0.35 -5.38
N THR A 38 22.47 0.09 -4.31
CA THR A 38 22.85 -1.28 -3.94
C THR A 38 21.68 -2.01 -3.32
N GLU A 39 20.91 -1.33 -2.45
CA GLU A 39 19.68 -1.86 -1.85
C GLU A 39 18.62 -2.18 -2.93
N HIS A 40 18.43 -1.27 -3.89
CA HIS A 40 17.54 -1.47 -5.02
C HIS A 40 17.92 -2.74 -5.82
N ARG A 41 19.19 -2.85 -6.24
CA ARG A 41 19.68 -4.03 -7.00
C ARG A 41 19.58 -5.31 -6.19
N HIS A 42 19.91 -5.25 -4.90
CA HIS A 42 19.79 -6.41 -4.02
C HIS A 42 18.34 -6.90 -3.92
N THR A 43 17.37 -6.00 -3.86
CA THR A 43 15.94 -6.36 -3.89
C THR A 43 15.54 -7.05 -5.19
N ARG A 44 16.09 -6.61 -6.34
CA ARG A 44 15.85 -7.25 -7.64
C ARG A 44 16.50 -8.63 -7.78
N GLU A 45 17.62 -8.89 -7.08
CA GLU A 45 18.44 -10.09 -7.23
C GLU A 45 18.25 -11.12 -6.10
N ALA A 46 17.81 -10.68 -4.93
CA ALA A 46 17.75 -11.51 -3.73
C ALA A 46 16.48 -11.23 -2.90
N ALA A 47 16.64 -10.80 -1.64
CA ALA A 47 15.55 -10.39 -0.78
C ALA A 47 15.98 -9.24 0.13
N SER A 48 15.10 -8.24 0.29
CA SER A 48 15.30 -7.10 1.17
C SER A 48 14.17 -6.95 2.20
N LEU A 49 14.50 -6.44 3.37
CA LEU A 49 13.58 -6.10 4.45
C LEU A 49 13.35 -4.60 4.46
N PHE A 50 12.11 -4.19 4.34
CA PHE A 50 11.67 -2.82 4.50
C PHE A 50 10.82 -2.70 5.78
N ASP A 51 11.20 -1.81 6.67
CA ASP A 51 10.31 -1.40 7.76
C ASP A 51 9.25 -0.45 7.20
N VAL A 52 7.99 -0.88 7.27
CA VAL A 52 6.82 -0.09 6.86
C VAL A 52 5.85 0.08 8.04
N SER A 53 6.35 -0.03 9.27
CA SER A 53 5.56 0.07 10.51
C SER A 53 4.97 1.47 10.76
N HIS A 54 5.39 2.47 10.00
CA HIS A 54 4.79 3.80 10.00
C HIS A 54 3.40 3.85 9.36
N MET A 55 3.03 2.83 8.56
CA MET A 55 1.72 2.73 7.94
C MET A 55 0.63 2.39 8.96
N GLY A 56 -0.57 2.96 8.76
CA GLY A 56 -1.71 2.67 9.62
C GLY A 56 -2.23 1.26 9.40
N GLN A 57 -2.39 0.49 10.47
CA GLN A 57 -3.02 -0.82 10.44
C GLN A 57 -4.38 -0.74 11.14
N VAL A 58 -5.43 -1.26 10.50
CA VAL A 58 -6.81 -1.09 10.99
C VAL A 58 -7.56 -2.40 10.90
N ARG A 59 -8.29 -2.75 11.97
CA ARG A 59 -9.32 -3.79 11.93
C ARG A 59 -10.70 -3.16 11.85
N LEU A 60 -11.54 -3.64 10.95
CA LEU A 60 -12.90 -3.18 10.73
C LEU A 60 -13.88 -4.32 11.02
N ARG A 61 -14.84 -4.07 11.90
CA ARG A 61 -15.88 -5.00 12.32
C ARG A 61 -17.26 -4.36 12.22
N GLY A 62 -18.30 -5.16 12.39
CA GLY A 62 -19.68 -4.73 12.48
C GLY A 62 -20.53 -5.88 13.03
N ALA A 63 -21.84 -5.78 12.96
CA ALA A 63 -22.74 -6.81 13.43
C ALA A 63 -22.48 -8.19 12.78
N THR A 64 -22.06 -8.18 11.52
CA THR A 64 -21.52 -9.33 10.78
C THR A 64 -20.39 -8.85 9.89
N LEU A 65 -19.54 -9.78 9.40
CA LEU A 65 -18.50 -9.45 8.43
C LEU A 65 -19.07 -8.82 7.15
N GLU A 66 -20.21 -9.32 6.67
CA GLU A 66 -20.90 -8.77 5.51
C GLU A 66 -21.43 -7.37 5.77
N ALA A 67 -22.06 -7.12 6.92
CA ALA A 67 -22.55 -5.81 7.29
C ALA A 67 -21.41 -4.78 7.37
N ALA A 68 -20.28 -5.16 7.99
CA ALA A 68 -19.08 -4.32 8.03
C ALA A 68 -18.54 -4.07 6.61
N GLY A 69 -18.52 -5.07 5.74
CA GLY A 69 -18.09 -4.93 4.35
C GLY A 69 -18.99 -4.00 3.54
N LEU A 70 -20.30 -4.08 3.70
CA LEU A 70 -21.25 -3.17 3.04
C LEU A 70 -21.12 -1.73 3.57
N ALA A 71 -20.92 -1.56 4.88
CA ALA A 71 -20.66 -0.27 5.49
C ALA A 71 -19.35 0.33 4.94
N PHE A 72 -18.29 -0.46 4.84
CA PHE A 72 -17.02 -0.04 4.26
C PHE A 72 -17.14 0.33 2.77
N GLU A 73 -18.00 -0.35 2.00
CA GLU A 73 -18.28 -0.01 0.59
C GLU A 73 -18.91 1.39 0.40
N THR A 74 -19.40 2.05 1.47
CA THR A 74 -19.98 3.39 1.37
C THR A 74 -18.93 4.49 1.20
N VAL A 75 -17.66 4.21 1.45
CA VAL A 75 -16.55 5.18 1.35
C VAL A 75 -15.51 4.79 0.29
N THR A 76 -15.72 3.67 -0.42
CA THR A 76 -14.79 3.19 -1.45
C THR A 76 -15.53 2.61 -2.66
N PRO A 77 -15.04 2.84 -3.90
CA PRO A 77 -15.55 2.16 -5.08
C PRO A 77 -15.18 0.67 -5.15
N ALA A 78 -14.30 0.18 -4.27
CA ALA A 78 -13.91 -1.23 -4.25
C ALA A 78 -15.06 -2.13 -3.80
N SER A 79 -15.15 -3.35 -4.37
CA SER A 79 -16.07 -4.37 -3.86
C SER A 79 -15.45 -5.09 -2.68
N VAL A 80 -15.85 -4.73 -1.48
CA VAL A 80 -15.38 -5.33 -0.22
C VAL A 80 -15.99 -6.71 -0.02
N THR A 81 -17.33 -6.79 0.01
CA THR A 81 -18.07 -8.03 0.25
C THR A 81 -17.85 -9.11 -0.81
N GLY A 82 -17.37 -8.73 -2.00
CA GLY A 82 -16.98 -9.67 -3.06
C GLY A 82 -15.57 -10.27 -2.90
N LEU A 83 -14.83 -9.91 -1.85
CA LEU A 83 -13.51 -10.45 -1.59
C LEU A 83 -13.61 -11.76 -0.80
N LYS A 84 -13.07 -12.83 -1.38
CA LYS A 84 -13.09 -14.17 -0.75
C LYS A 84 -12.27 -14.17 0.57
N PRO A 85 -12.60 -15.06 1.51
CA PRO A 85 -11.78 -15.28 2.70
C PRO A 85 -10.30 -15.49 2.36
N ARG A 86 -9.42 -15.02 3.23
CA ARG A 86 -7.94 -15.13 3.12
C ARG A 86 -7.35 -14.47 1.88
N ARG A 87 -8.08 -13.51 1.28
CA ARG A 87 -7.63 -12.69 0.13
C ARG A 87 -7.54 -11.23 0.52
N GLN A 88 -6.69 -10.50 -0.20
CA GLN A 88 -6.62 -9.04 -0.11
C GLN A 88 -6.88 -8.38 -1.46
N ARG A 89 -7.08 -7.07 -1.41
CA ARG A 89 -7.36 -6.23 -2.57
C ARG A 89 -6.88 -4.81 -2.34
N TYR A 90 -6.48 -4.17 -3.42
CA TYR A 90 -6.23 -2.74 -3.45
C TYR A 90 -7.55 -1.97 -3.59
N GLY A 91 -7.69 -0.88 -2.85
CA GLY A 91 -8.81 0.04 -2.92
C GLY A 91 -8.37 1.49 -2.80
N VAL A 92 -9.30 2.40 -3.02
CA VAL A 92 -9.11 3.83 -2.82
C VAL A 92 -10.30 4.39 -2.04
N PHE A 93 -10.08 5.37 -1.18
CA PHE A 93 -11.12 6.25 -0.69
C PHE A 93 -11.32 7.39 -1.67
N THR A 94 -12.55 7.86 -1.83
CA THR A 94 -12.87 8.94 -2.77
C THR A 94 -13.66 10.05 -2.09
N ASN A 95 -13.53 11.27 -2.60
CA ASN A 95 -14.32 12.43 -2.19
C ASN A 95 -15.49 12.68 -3.15
N ASP A 96 -16.36 13.63 -2.84
CA ASP A 96 -17.58 13.95 -3.63
C ASP A 96 -17.29 14.40 -5.07
N ARG A 97 -16.05 14.85 -5.35
CA ARG A 97 -15.59 15.19 -6.70
C ARG A 97 -14.98 14.00 -7.46
N GLY A 98 -14.97 12.81 -6.84
CA GLY A 98 -14.37 11.60 -7.39
C GLY A 98 -12.85 11.52 -7.22
N GLY A 99 -12.22 12.51 -6.55
CA GLY A 99 -10.79 12.53 -6.29
C GLY A 99 -10.39 11.50 -5.22
N ILE A 100 -9.17 11.00 -5.28
CA ILE A 100 -8.64 9.98 -4.36
C ILE A 100 -8.21 10.65 -3.05
N VAL A 101 -8.88 10.30 -1.95
CA VAL A 101 -8.53 10.74 -0.59
C VAL A 101 -7.31 9.99 -0.08
N ASP A 102 -7.26 8.69 -0.29
CA ASP A 102 -6.10 7.82 -0.07
C ASP A 102 -6.24 6.51 -0.84
N ASP A 103 -5.15 5.78 -1.00
CA ASP A 103 -5.14 4.41 -1.49
C ASP A 103 -4.70 3.45 -0.38
N PHE A 104 -5.25 2.24 -0.38
CA PHE A 104 -5.04 1.29 0.71
C PHE A 104 -5.12 -0.15 0.24
N MET A 105 -4.53 -1.05 1.02
CA MET A 105 -4.75 -2.49 0.89
C MET A 105 -5.77 -2.94 1.94
N PHE A 106 -6.68 -3.86 1.57
CA PHE A 106 -7.58 -4.47 2.54
C PHE A 106 -7.74 -5.97 2.31
N ALA A 107 -7.95 -6.72 3.39
CA ALA A 107 -8.01 -8.17 3.41
C ALA A 107 -9.26 -8.68 4.15
N ASN A 108 -9.76 -9.83 3.70
CA ASN A 108 -10.80 -10.60 4.37
C ASN A 108 -10.14 -11.63 5.30
N HIS A 109 -10.05 -11.32 6.59
CA HIS A 109 -9.53 -12.18 7.65
C HIS A 109 -10.63 -13.03 8.32
N GLU A 110 -11.74 -13.31 7.62
CA GLU A 110 -12.86 -14.17 8.03
C GLU A 110 -13.67 -13.63 9.23
N GLN A 111 -13.01 -13.05 10.24
CA GLN A 111 -13.66 -12.48 11.44
C GLN A 111 -13.70 -10.95 11.40
N HIS A 112 -12.88 -10.32 10.58
CA HIS A 112 -12.79 -8.88 10.42
C HIS A 112 -12.20 -8.54 9.06
N TRP A 113 -12.43 -7.31 8.60
CA TRP A 113 -11.65 -6.72 7.53
C TRP A 113 -10.37 -6.13 8.12
N TYR A 114 -9.26 -6.34 7.48
CA TYR A 114 -7.98 -5.72 7.82
C TYR A 114 -7.61 -4.73 6.74
N ALA A 115 -7.13 -3.54 7.10
CA ALA A 115 -6.67 -2.56 6.13
C ALA A 115 -5.33 -1.95 6.53
N VAL A 116 -4.51 -1.62 5.52
CA VAL A 116 -3.23 -0.92 5.65
C VAL A 116 -3.36 0.40 4.91
N LEU A 117 -3.16 1.52 5.64
CA LEU A 117 -3.37 2.89 5.22
C LEU A 117 -2.03 3.62 5.09
N ASN A 118 -1.94 4.61 4.20
CA ASN A 118 -0.74 5.43 4.09
C ASN A 118 -0.47 6.25 5.35
N ALA A 119 0.78 6.31 5.78
CA ALA A 119 1.21 6.96 7.03
C ALA A 119 0.74 8.41 7.13
N ALA A 120 0.91 9.19 6.06
CA ALA A 120 0.52 10.60 6.00
C ALA A 120 -1.00 10.81 6.03
N ARG A 121 -1.79 9.79 5.69
CA ARG A 121 -3.26 9.86 5.57
C ARG A 121 -3.99 9.13 6.70
N THR A 122 -3.29 8.36 7.53
CA THR A 122 -3.89 7.52 8.58
C THR A 122 -4.92 8.28 9.44
N ALA A 123 -4.63 9.52 9.85
CA ALA A 123 -5.58 10.30 10.65
C ALA A 123 -6.84 10.70 9.88
N THR A 124 -6.71 11.05 8.60
CA THR A 124 -7.82 11.37 7.70
C THR A 124 -8.69 10.14 7.47
N ASP A 125 -8.06 9.02 7.17
CA ASP A 125 -8.75 7.76 6.86
C ASP A 125 -9.47 7.19 8.08
N LEU A 126 -8.84 7.25 9.27
CA LEU A 126 -9.50 6.88 10.52
C LEU A 126 -10.72 7.76 10.77
N SER A 127 -10.64 9.07 10.52
CA SER A 127 -11.78 9.97 10.67
C SER A 127 -12.92 9.63 9.70
N LEU A 128 -12.57 9.31 8.45
CA LEU A 128 -13.52 8.88 7.43
C LEU A 128 -14.17 7.55 7.81
N LEU A 129 -13.41 6.57 8.26
CA LEU A 129 -13.91 5.25 8.65
C LEU A 129 -14.79 5.32 9.91
N HIS A 130 -14.40 6.11 10.91
CA HIS A 130 -15.19 6.31 12.14
C HIS A 130 -16.54 7.01 11.89
N ALA A 131 -16.66 7.75 10.78
CA ALA A 131 -17.92 8.39 10.39
C ALA A 131 -18.92 7.43 9.71
N VAL A 132 -18.50 6.19 9.41
CA VAL A 132 -19.35 5.20 8.75
C VAL A 132 -20.24 4.50 9.77
N ASP A 133 -21.54 4.65 9.64
CA ASP A 133 -22.51 3.97 10.49
C ASP A 133 -22.41 2.43 10.38
N GLY A 134 -22.40 1.76 11.52
CA GLY A 134 -22.33 0.31 11.60
C GLY A 134 -20.93 -0.29 11.39
N LEU A 135 -19.89 0.56 11.30
CA LEU A 135 -18.51 0.14 11.22
C LEU A 135 -17.77 0.41 12.54
N GLU A 136 -17.26 -0.64 13.15
CA GLU A 136 -16.36 -0.57 14.30
C GLU A 136 -14.92 -0.54 13.80
N VAL A 137 -14.20 0.52 14.16
CA VAL A 137 -12.83 0.78 13.68
C VAL A 137 -11.85 0.65 14.84
N GLU A 138 -10.90 -0.27 14.71
CA GLU A 138 -9.82 -0.46 15.66
C GLU A 138 -8.49 -0.10 14.99
N HIS A 139 -7.85 0.98 15.43
CA HIS A 139 -6.49 1.31 15.01
C HIS A 139 -5.50 0.44 15.77
N VAL A 140 -4.81 -0.44 15.05
CA VAL A 140 -3.83 -1.40 15.62
C VAL A 140 -2.48 -0.70 15.72
N THR A 141 -2.01 -0.47 16.95
CA THR A 141 -0.80 0.34 17.22
C THR A 141 0.32 -0.44 17.92
N ASP A 142 0.09 -1.70 18.22
CA ASP A 142 0.99 -2.59 18.96
C ASP A 142 1.70 -3.61 18.06
N ARG A 143 1.68 -3.38 16.74
CA ARG A 143 2.28 -4.29 15.76
C ARG A 143 3.26 -3.55 14.85
N ALA A 144 4.37 -4.21 14.54
CA ALA A 144 5.24 -3.84 13.44
C ALA A 144 4.62 -4.31 12.10
N LEU A 145 4.95 -3.63 11.03
CA LEU A 145 4.65 -4.06 9.66
C LEU A 145 5.96 -4.06 8.87
N LEU A 146 6.35 -5.23 8.39
CA LEU A 146 7.60 -5.46 7.67
C LEU A 146 7.31 -5.99 6.27
N ALA A 147 8.02 -5.49 5.25
CA ALA A 147 7.91 -6.03 3.91
C ALA A 147 9.21 -6.77 3.55
N VAL A 148 9.09 -8.06 3.22
CA VAL A 148 10.18 -8.91 2.71
C VAL A 148 9.97 -9.06 1.22
N GLN A 149 10.84 -8.46 0.41
CA GLN A 149 10.61 -8.27 -1.02
C GLN A 149 11.81 -8.73 -1.84
N GLY A 150 11.55 -9.40 -2.96
CA GLY A 150 12.55 -9.88 -3.91
C GLY A 150 12.33 -11.33 -4.31
N PRO A 151 13.02 -11.83 -5.35
CA PRO A 151 12.82 -13.19 -5.89
C PRO A 151 13.12 -14.32 -4.89
N LEU A 152 13.88 -14.05 -3.84
CA LEU A 152 14.17 -15.02 -2.76
C LEU A 152 13.31 -14.81 -1.51
N ALA A 153 12.35 -13.89 -1.53
CA ALA A 153 11.52 -13.58 -0.34
C ALA A 153 10.74 -14.79 0.17
N GLU A 154 10.13 -15.58 -0.73
CA GLU A 154 9.43 -16.81 -0.34
C GLU A 154 10.36 -17.81 0.35
N GLN A 155 11.52 -18.09 -0.28
CA GLN A 155 12.50 -19.02 0.27
C GLN A 155 12.96 -18.62 1.68
N GLU A 156 13.20 -17.32 1.89
CA GLU A 156 13.71 -16.82 3.15
C GLU A 156 12.62 -16.80 4.24
N LEU A 157 11.42 -16.33 3.90
CA LEU A 157 10.33 -16.28 4.86
C LEU A 157 9.80 -17.68 5.23
N ALA A 158 9.79 -18.63 4.27
CA ALA A 158 9.38 -20.02 4.50
C ALA A 158 10.27 -20.77 5.51
N ARG A 159 11.49 -20.29 5.76
CA ARG A 159 12.35 -20.84 6.84
C ARG A 159 11.81 -20.54 8.24
N LEU A 160 11.08 -19.45 8.39
CA LEU A 160 10.47 -19.00 9.64
C LEU A 160 9.01 -19.43 9.73
N VAL A 161 8.27 -19.30 8.63
CA VAL A 161 6.83 -19.59 8.51
C VAL A 161 6.62 -20.44 7.25
N PRO A 162 6.75 -21.77 7.32
CA PRO A 162 6.71 -22.65 6.16
C PRO A 162 5.44 -22.53 5.30
N GLU A 163 4.31 -22.17 5.92
CA GLU A 163 3.01 -22.05 5.28
C GLU A 163 2.96 -20.96 4.20
N VAL A 164 3.90 -20.00 4.20
CA VAL A 164 3.93 -18.94 3.17
C VAL A 164 4.23 -19.49 1.77
N ALA A 165 4.83 -20.68 1.67
CA ALA A 165 5.07 -21.35 0.39
C ALA A 165 3.77 -21.77 -0.33
N ASP A 166 2.68 -21.96 0.42
CA ASP A 166 1.35 -22.28 -0.13
C ASP A 166 0.56 -21.04 -0.54
N MET A 167 1.01 -19.83 -0.18
CA MET A 167 0.34 -18.59 -0.51
C MET A 167 0.53 -18.22 -1.98
N VAL A 168 -0.52 -17.69 -2.59
CA VAL A 168 -0.43 -17.09 -3.93
C VAL A 168 -0.58 -15.57 -3.86
N PHE A 169 -0.17 -14.88 -4.91
CA PHE A 169 -0.28 -13.42 -4.99
C PHE A 169 -1.68 -12.93 -4.59
N MET A 170 -1.73 -11.93 -3.72
CA MET A 170 -2.93 -11.35 -3.09
C MET A 170 -3.64 -12.27 -2.08
N ASP A 171 -2.97 -13.28 -1.55
CA ASP A 171 -3.39 -13.93 -0.31
C ASP A 171 -3.05 -13.06 0.90
N SER A 172 -3.86 -13.17 1.96
CA SER A 172 -3.62 -12.55 3.26
C SER A 172 -4.14 -13.46 4.35
N TRP A 173 -3.21 -14.04 5.10
CA TRP A 173 -3.48 -15.11 6.06
C TRP A 173 -3.12 -14.70 7.48
N ILE A 174 -3.88 -15.21 8.45
CA ILE A 174 -3.51 -15.19 9.87
C ILE A 174 -2.82 -16.52 10.13
N LEU A 175 -1.57 -16.45 10.56
CA LEU A 175 -0.71 -17.59 10.85
C LEU A 175 -0.13 -17.49 12.27
N THR A 176 0.62 -18.49 12.68
CA THR A 176 1.31 -18.49 13.98
C THR A 176 2.81 -18.69 13.75
N TRP A 177 3.61 -17.78 14.32
CA TRP A 177 5.06 -17.87 14.34
C TRP A 177 5.56 -17.77 15.77
N GLU A 178 6.34 -18.76 16.25
CA GLU A 178 6.88 -18.82 17.62
C GLU A 178 5.84 -18.60 18.74
N GLY A 179 4.58 -19.02 18.48
CA GLY A 179 3.47 -18.83 19.42
C GLY A 179 2.76 -17.49 19.33
N HIS A 180 3.19 -16.60 18.46
CA HIS A 180 2.58 -15.31 18.21
C HIS A 180 1.72 -15.34 16.95
N GLU A 181 0.57 -14.65 16.99
CA GLU A 181 -0.26 -14.42 15.81
C GLU A 181 0.42 -13.41 14.87
N VAL A 182 0.64 -13.83 13.63
CA VAL A 182 1.17 -12.98 12.56
C VAL A 182 0.19 -12.91 11.40
N TRP A 183 0.08 -11.74 10.77
CA TRP A 183 -0.74 -11.55 9.57
C TRP A 183 0.19 -11.37 8.40
N ILE A 184 0.11 -12.27 7.44
CA ILE A 184 1.01 -12.30 6.31
C ILE A 184 0.22 -12.16 5.02
N SER A 185 0.62 -11.17 4.21
CA SER A 185 0.07 -10.95 2.88
C SER A 185 1.15 -11.20 1.83
N ARG A 186 0.84 -11.95 0.75
CA ARG A 186 1.75 -12.07 -0.40
C ARG A 186 1.49 -10.93 -1.37
N SER A 187 2.20 -9.86 -1.16
CA SER A 187 2.13 -8.60 -1.90
C SER A 187 3.32 -7.72 -1.58
N GLY A 188 3.37 -6.55 -2.18
CA GLY A 188 4.41 -5.56 -1.90
C GLY A 188 4.34 -4.36 -2.83
N TYR A 189 5.35 -3.49 -2.70
CA TYR A 189 5.44 -2.21 -3.39
C TYR A 189 6.78 -2.07 -4.13
N THR A 190 7.25 -3.15 -4.72
CA THR A 190 8.58 -3.21 -5.38
C THR A 190 8.53 -3.69 -6.83
N GLY A 191 7.43 -4.33 -7.23
CA GLY A 191 7.35 -5.04 -8.51
C GLY A 191 7.98 -6.43 -8.50
N GLU A 192 8.61 -6.83 -7.39
CA GLU A 192 9.07 -8.19 -7.15
C GLU A 192 8.02 -8.97 -6.34
N ASP A 193 8.18 -10.29 -6.29
CA ASP A 193 7.44 -11.12 -5.35
C ASP A 193 7.85 -10.79 -3.91
N GLY A 194 6.97 -11.01 -2.97
CA GLY A 194 7.26 -10.77 -1.57
C GLY A 194 6.04 -10.77 -0.68
N PHE A 195 6.31 -10.46 0.59
CA PHE A 195 5.32 -10.54 1.66
C PHE A 195 5.35 -9.28 2.51
N GLU A 196 4.19 -8.93 3.04
CA GLU A 196 4.05 -7.96 4.12
C GLU A 196 3.62 -8.72 5.37
N VAL A 197 4.39 -8.56 6.45
CA VAL A 197 4.23 -9.31 7.70
C VAL A 197 3.91 -8.34 8.82
N SER A 198 2.70 -8.43 9.35
CA SER A 198 2.31 -7.76 10.59
C SER A 198 2.54 -8.70 11.77
N LEU A 199 3.31 -8.27 12.76
CA LEU A 199 3.71 -9.06 13.93
C LEU A 199 3.72 -8.18 15.18
N PRO A 200 3.64 -8.76 16.41
CA PRO A 200 3.75 -7.98 17.64
C PRO A 200 5.03 -7.12 17.64
N ALA A 201 4.92 -5.87 18.07
CA ALA A 201 6.01 -4.89 18.02
C ALA A 201 7.24 -5.28 18.88
N SER A 202 7.09 -6.23 19.83
CA SER A 202 8.16 -6.77 20.66
C SER A 202 9.05 -7.78 19.93
N GLU A 203 8.61 -8.29 18.76
CA GLU A 203 9.28 -9.34 18.02
C GLU A 203 10.00 -8.74 16.81
N GLY A 204 11.32 -8.84 16.79
CA GLY A 204 12.14 -8.40 15.65
C GLY A 204 12.39 -9.57 14.68
N VAL A 205 12.18 -9.37 13.39
CA VAL A 205 12.64 -10.30 12.35
C VAL A 205 14.00 -9.83 11.85
N ALA A 206 15.07 -10.50 12.27
CA ALA A 206 16.39 -10.27 11.72
C ALA A 206 16.99 -11.61 11.25
N GLY A 207 17.54 -11.62 10.04
CA GLY A 207 18.27 -12.75 9.49
C GLY A 207 19.40 -12.29 8.59
N ASP A 208 20.49 -13.06 8.53
CA ASP A 208 21.70 -12.71 7.78
C ASP A 208 21.52 -12.64 6.26
N VAL A 209 20.44 -13.19 5.72
CA VAL A 209 20.20 -13.32 4.27
C VAL A 209 19.29 -12.22 3.72
N VAL A 210 18.40 -11.69 4.56
CA VAL A 210 17.51 -10.58 4.18
C VAL A 210 18.15 -9.27 4.63
N ARG A 211 18.60 -8.48 3.66
CA ARG A 211 19.27 -7.19 3.94
C ARG A 211 18.26 -6.07 4.13
N PRO A 212 18.48 -5.19 5.11
CA PRO A 212 17.62 -4.03 5.27
C PRO A 212 17.78 -3.07 4.08
N ALA A 213 16.66 -2.50 3.66
CA ALA A 213 16.57 -1.49 2.62
C ALA A 213 15.66 -0.33 3.07
N GLY A 214 16.03 0.89 2.65
CA GLY A 214 15.35 2.10 3.08
C GLY A 214 14.32 2.64 2.07
N LEU A 215 13.70 3.77 2.44
CA LEU A 215 12.69 4.47 1.64
C LEU A 215 13.19 4.84 0.24
N GLY A 216 14.49 5.15 0.09
CA GLY A 216 15.05 5.50 -1.21
C GLY A 216 14.98 4.35 -2.20
N ALA A 217 15.34 3.12 -1.78
CA ALA A 217 15.21 1.92 -2.60
C ALA A 217 13.72 1.59 -2.87
N ARG A 218 12.85 1.71 -1.84
CA ARG A 218 11.41 1.50 -1.98
C ARG A 218 10.81 2.41 -3.05
N ASP A 219 11.16 3.71 -3.06
CA ASP A 219 10.64 4.67 -4.03
C ASP A 219 11.12 4.37 -5.47
N SER A 220 12.40 4.08 -5.66
CA SER A 220 12.90 3.73 -6.99
C SER A 220 12.33 2.41 -7.53
N LEU A 221 12.10 1.42 -6.67
CA LEU A 221 11.50 0.12 -7.02
C LEU A 221 10.05 0.27 -7.46
N ARG A 222 9.22 1.00 -6.66
CA ARG A 222 7.80 1.23 -6.99
C ARG A 222 7.66 2.01 -8.31
N LEU A 223 8.53 2.99 -8.54
CA LEU A 223 8.51 3.82 -9.73
C LEU A 223 8.80 2.98 -10.98
N GLU A 224 9.81 2.12 -10.96
CA GLU A 224 10.09 1.17 -12.06
C GLU A 224 8.93 0.20 -12.30
N ALA A 225 8.24 -0.22 -11.24
CA ALA A 225 7.07 -1.08 -11.34
C ALA A 225 5.79 -0.35 -11.81
N GLY A 226 5.84 0.98 -11.96
CA GLY A 226 4.70 1.81 -12.37
C GLY A 226 3.64 1.99 -11.28
N MET A 227 3.96 1.69 -10.02
CA MET A 227 3.04 1.83 -8.89
C MET A 227 2.93 3.30 -8.47
N PRO A 228 1.71 3.82 -8.26
CA PRO A 228 1.51 5.21 -7.84
C PRO A 228 1.92 5.44 -6.39
N LEU A 229 2.29 6.67 -6.07
CA LEU A 229 2.54 7.15 -4.72
C LEU A 229 1.54 8.24 -4.37
N TYR A 230 0.82 8.08 -3.25
CA TYR A 230 -0.07 9.12 -2.76
C TYR A 230 0.71 10.39 -2.38
N GLY A 231 0.17 11.53 -2.76
CA GLY A 231 0.80 12.84 -2.62
C GLY A 231 1.62 13.28 -3.83
N ASN A 232 2.04 12.34 -4.68
CA ASN A 232 2.74 12.63 -5.94
C ASN A 232 1.86 12.31 -7.15
N ASP A 233 1.49 11.04 -7.30
CA ASP A 233 0.71 10.54 -8.46
C ASP A 233 -0.80 10.52 -8.18
N LEU A 234 -1.18 10.39 -6.91
CA LEU A 234 -2.56 10.34 -6.43
C LEU A 234 -2.81 11.50 -5.48
N THR A 235 -3.92 12.21 -5.67
CA THR A 235 -4.34 13.35 -4.85
C THR A 235 -5.86 13.46 -4.83
N GLU A 236 -6.39 14.34 -4.00
CA GLU A 236 -7.82 14.63 -3.91
C GLU A 236 -8.43 15.29 -5.18
N ASP A 237 -7.58 15.63 -6.17
CA ASP A 237 -7.99 16.21 -7.47
C ASP A 237 -7.78 15.25 -8.65
N VAL A 238 -7.37 14.00 -8.38
CA VAL A 238 -7.16 12.94 -9.37
C VAL A 238 -8.12 11.79 -9.10
N THR A 239 -8.91 11.42 -10.11
CA THR A 239 -9.85 10.30 -9.97
C THR A 239 -9.16 8.94 -10.20
N PRO A 240 -9.76 7.82 -9.73
CA PRO A 240 -9.24 6.49 -10.03
C PRO A 240 -9.13 6.19 -11.54
N VAL A 241 -9.97 6.78 -12.37
CA VAL A 241 -9.92 6.59 -13.82
C VAL A 241 -8.74 7.35 -14.42
N GLU A 242 -8.56 8.61 -14.05
CA GLU A 242 -7.39 9.43 -14.44
C GLU A 242 -6.06 8.80 -13.98
N ALA A 243 -6.04 8.22 -12.78
CA ALA A 243 -4.86 7.57 -12.22
C ALA A 243 -4.51 6.22 -12.88
N GLY A 244 -5.35 5.72 -13.82
CA GLY A 244 -5.17 4.39 -14.41
C GLY A 244 -5.55 3.25 -13.46
N LEU A 245 -6.33 3.53 -12.42
CA LEU A 245 -6.74 2.59 -11.37
C LEU A 245 -8.17 2.04 -11.57
N ALA A 246 -8.78 2.22 -12.73
CA ALA A 246 -10.13 1.71 -13.03
C ALA A 246 -10.26 0.20 -12.79
N TRP A 247 -9.17 -0.57 -12.86
CA TRP A 247 -9.14 -2.00 -12.56
C TRP A 247 -9.47 -2.32 -11.10
N SER A 248 -9.24 -1.40 -10.16
CA SER A 248 -9.55 -1.55 -8.74
C SER A 248 -11.05 -1.47 -8.45
N ILE A 249 -11.85 -0.99 -9.39
CA ILE A 249 -13.31 -0.91 -9.31
C ILE A 249 -13.89 -2.14 -9.99
N GLN A 250 -14.40 -3.10 -9.21
CA GLN A 250 -14.91 -4.36 -9.73
C GLN A 250 -16.24 -4.14 -10.49
N LYS A 251 -16.56 -5.04 -11.45
CA LYS A 251 -17.75 -4.94 -12.30
C LYS A 251 -19.05 -4.72 -11.53
N VAL A 252 -19.19 -5.33 -10.37
CA VAL A 252 -20.36 -5.20 -9.50
C VAL A 252 -20.57 -3.78 -8.97
N ARG A 253 -19.50 -2.98 -8.92
CA ARG A 253 -19.50 -1.57 -8.45
C ARG A 253 -19.52 -0.55 -9.58
N ARG A 254 -19.43 -0.99 -10.85
CA ARG A 254 -19.47 -0.13 -12.05
C ARG A 254 -20.91 0.07 -12.53
N PRO A 255 -21.16 1.02 -13.46
CA PRO A 255 -22.46 1.20 -14.07
C PRO A 255 -23.08 -0.11 -14.57
N GLY A 256 -24.33 -0.35 -14.20
CA GLY A 256 -25.05 -1.61 -14.50
C GLY A 256 -24.73 -2.78 -13.56
N GLY A 257 -23.80 -2.65 -12.63
CA GLY A 257 -23.52 -3.64 -11.59
C GLY A 257 -24.59 -3.61 -10.49
N THR A 258 -24.76 -4.72 -9.78
CA THR A 258 -25.81 -4.88 -8.74
C THR A 258 -25.59 -4.00 -7.51
N ARG A 259 -24.39 -3.44 -7.32
CA ARG A 259 -24.02 -2.51 -6.26
C ARG A 259 -23.26 -1.30 -6.85
N ALA A 260 -23.68 -0.83 -8.02
CA ALA A 260 -23.11 0.36 -8.64
C ALA A 260 -23.30 1.59 -7.76
N GLY A 261 -22.34 2.51 -7.76
CA GLY A 261 -22.41 3.75 -6.99
C GLY A 261 -22.38 3.55 -5.47
N GLY A 262 -22.99 4.51 -4.74
CA GLY A 262 -23.14 4.46 -3.28
C GLY A 262 -21.83 4.76 -2.51
N TYR A 263 -20.87 5.45 -3.15
CA TYR A 263 -19.63 5.97 -2.56
C TYR A 263 -19.43 7.43 -3.02
N PRO A 264 -18.63 8.25 -2.33
CA PRO A 264 -18.42 9.64 -2.70
C PRO A 264 -17.85 9.80 -4.12
N GLY A 265 -18.43 10.70 -4.93
CA GLY A 265 -18.01 10.98 -6.30
C GLY A 265 -18.34 9.90 -7.32
N ALA A 266 -19.25 8.98 -7.00
CA ALA A 266 -19.64 7.88 -7.87
C ALA A 266 -20.11 8.37 -9.27
N ASP A 267 -20.87 9.44 -9.33
CA ASP A 267 -21.38 10.03 -10.58
C ASP A 267 -20.26 10.51 -11.52
N VAL A 268 -19.20 11.08 -10.97
CA VAL A 268 -18.01 11.51 -11.72
C VAL A 268 -17.24 10.29 -12.24
N ILE A 269 -16.97 9.34 -11.36
CA ILE A 269 -16.20 8.14 -11.68
C ILE A 269 -16.94 7.26 -12.69
N GLU A 270 -18.25 7.06 -12.51
CA GLU A 270 -19.08 6.27 -13.43
C GLU A 270 -19.14 6.89 -14.84
N ARG A 271 -19.25 8.20 -14.94
CA ARG A 271 -19.19 8.92 -16.22
C ARG A 271 -17.84 8.72 -16.89
N GLN A 272 -16.73 8.86 -16.15
CA GLN A 272 -15.39 8.63 -16.70
C GLN A 272 -15.15 7.17 -17.10
N LEU A 273 -15.75 6.20 -16.40
CA LEU A 273 -15.70 4.80 -16.79
C LEU A 273 -16.45 4.52 -18.10
N ALA A 274 -17.51 5.29 -18.38
CA ALA A 274 -18.30 5.15 -19.61
C ALA A 274 -17.69 5.91 -20.80
N ASP A 275 -17.29 7.17 -20.57
CA ASP A 275 -16.93 8.11 -21.63
C ASP A 275 -15.39 8.31 -21.77
N GLY A 276 -14.60 7.83 -20.81
CA GLY A 276 -13.18 8.12 -20.67
C GLY A 276 -12.93 9.37 -19.83
N ALA A 277 -11.69 9.49 -19.33
CA ALA A 277 -11.22 10.67 -18.60
C ALA A 277 -10.49 11.64 -19.55
N ALA A 278 -10.56 12.94 -19.27
CA ALA A 278 -9.89 13.98 -20.07
C ALA A 278 -8.34 13.92 -19.98
N ARG A 279 -7.83 13.36 -18.90
CA ARG A 279 -6.38 13.14 -18.67
C ARG A 279 -6.16 11.75 -18.09
N VAL A 280 -4.98 11.19 -18.30
CA VAL A 280 -4.59 9.89 -17.73
C VAL A 280 -3.13 9.92 -17.29
N ARG A 281 -2.84 9.21 -16.18
CA ARG A 281 -1.48 8.99 -15.72
C ARG A 281 -0.78 8.03 -16.70
N VAL A 282 0.43 8.40 -17.11
CA VAL A 282 1.27 7.58 -17.98
C VAL A 282 2.68 7.47 -17.40
N GLY A 283 3.37 6.37 -17.69
CA GLY A 283 4.78 6.21 -17.40
C GLY A 283 5.63 6.82 -18.53
N LEU A 284 6.68 7.54 -18.16
CA LEU A 284 7.66 8.06 -19.10
C LEU A 284 8.96 7.27 -18.97
N ARG A 285 9.57 6.93 -20.11
CA ARG A 285 10.90 6.34 -20.17
C ARG A 285 11.83 7.29 -20.89
N PRO A 286 12.59 8.15 -20.16
CA PRO A 286 13.52 9.08 -20.76
C PRO A 286 14.63 8.36 -21.53
N GLU A 287 15.06 8.94 -22.64
CA GLU A 287 16.29 8.54 -23.31
C GLU A 287 17.50 9.15 -22.62
N GLY A 288 18.59 8.37 -22.49
CA GLY A 288 19.83 8.83 -21.87
C GLY A 288 19.81 8.80 -20.35
N ARG A 289 20.59 9.71 -19.71
CA ARG A 289 20.82 9.74 -18.26
C ARG A 289 20.24 10.98 -17.55
N ALA A 290 19.69 11.91 -18.30
CA ALA A 290 19.10 13.12 -17.71
C ALA A 290 17.78 12.77 -17.04
N PRO A 291 17.60 13.10 -15.74
CA PRO A 291 16.33 12.86 -15.07
C PRO A 291 15.27 13.84 -15.57
N VAL A 292 14.07 13.36 -15.83
CA VAL A 292 12.88 14.18 -15.97
C VAL A 292 12.39 14.50 -14.56
N ARG A 293 12.32 15.78 -14.22
CA ARG A 293 11.92 16.26 -12.90
C ARG A 293 10.52 16.85 -12.94
N ASP A 294 9.92 17.00 -11.77
CA ASP A 294 8.66 17.72 -11.62
C ASP A 294 8.75 19.12 -12.25
N GLY A 295 7.68 19.52 -12.97
CA GLY A 295 7.62 20.76 -13.73
C GLY A 295 8.34 20.73 -15.09
N ALA A 296 8.89 19.59 -15.53
CA ALA A 296 9.43 19.47 -16.87
C ALA A 296 8.32 19.59 -17.92
N GLU A 297 8.51 20.47 -18.90
CA GLU A 297 7.58 20.62 -20.03
C GLU A 297 7.71 19.43 -20.97
N LEU A 298 6.57 18.93 -21.44
CA LEU A 298 6.49 17.81 -22.38
C LEU A 298 5.92 18.32 -23.71
N PHE A 299 6.60 18.02 -24.80
CA PHE A 299 6.23 18.42 -26.13
C PHE A 299 5.93 17.19 -26.99
N ALA A 300 5.02 17.33 -27.96
CA ALA A 300 4.65 16.24 -28.87
C ALA A 300 5.82 15.80 -29.76
N ASP A 301 6.68 16.73 -30.12
CA ASP A 301 7.90 16.53 -30.91
C ASP A 301 8.89 17.69 -30.68
N GLU A 302 10.10 17.58 -31.26
CA GLU A 302 11.17 18.60 -31.13
C GLU A 302 10.83 19.97 -31.73
N THR A 303 9.77 20.08 -32.51
CA THR A 303 9.34 21.32 -33.19
C THR A 303 8.16 21.98 -32.50
N SER A 304 7.52 21.29 -31.56
CA SER A 304 6.38 21.79 -30.80
C SER A 304 6.84 22.83 -29.77
N THR A 305 6.12 23.92 -29.63
CA THR A 305 6.37 25.00 -28.66
C THR A 305 5.23 25.12 -27.63
N GLU A 306 4.21 24.27 -27.71
CA GLU A 306 3.09 24.15 -26.77
C GLU A 306 2.71 22.68 -26.54
#